data_45d4a9e4cbdbebdfa4d5e74add842544
#
_entry.id   45d4a9e4cbdbebdfa4d5e74add842544
#
_cell.length_a   1.000
_cell.length_b   1.000
_cell.length_c   1.000
_cell.angle_alpha   90.00
_cell.angle_beta   90.00
_cell.angle_gamma   90.00
#
_symmetry.space_group_name_H-M   'P 1'
#
loop_
_entity.id
_entity.type
_entity.pdbx_description
1 polymer ?
#
loop_
_entity_poly.entity_id
_entity_poly.type
_entity_poly.pdbx_seq_one_letter_code
_entity_poly.pdbx_strand_id
1 'polypeptide(L)'
;EKYYQYTEIDEYTRQRVLWASKEHSTYASTEFLEIIIKKFKYKIECIQTDNGFEFTNRLNSRKAKEKTMFEKRMEEMGIEHKLIKPRTPRHNGKVERSHRKDQERFYYKRIFVSFEDFKEKLRHWSREYNNFPMKPLGWKSPNEKYEEFQAL
;
A
#
# COMPACT_ATOMS: atom_id res chain seq x y z
N GLU A 1 0.32 18.33 -13.75
CA GLU A 1 -0.20 17.91 -12.44
C GLU A 1 0.25 16.49 -12.14
N LYS A 2 0.73 16.24 -10.91
CA LYS A 2 1.18 14.89 -10.49
C LYS A 2 0.10 14.20 -9.68
N TYR A 3 -0.05 12.91 -9.94
CA TYR A 3 -0.91 12.03 -9.15
C TYR A 3 -0.06 10.95 -8.51
N TYR A 4 -0.50 10.44 -7.38
CA TYR A 4 0.24 9.46 -6.59
C TYR A 4 -0.62 8.23 -6.33
N GLN A 5 0.00 7.07 -6.44
CA GLN A 5 -0.61 5.81 -6.05
C GLN A 5 -0.07 5.41 -4.68
N TYR A 6 -0.96 5.24 -3.71
CA TYR A 6 -0.64 4.60 -2.44
C TYR A 6 -0.96 3.13 -2.54
N THR A 7 -0.09 2.30 -2.02
CA THR A 7 -0.20 0.85 -2.13
C THR A 7 0.02 0.19 -0.79
N GLU A 8 -0.88 -0.69 -0.42
CA GLU A 8 -0.71 -1.62 0.69
C GLU A 8 -0.83 -3.04 0.14
N ILE A 9 -0.02 -3.94 0.64
CA ILE A 9 -0.11 -5.36 0.30
C ILE A 9 -0.12 -6.20 1.58
N ASP A 10 -1.09 -7.12 1.68
CA ASP A 10 -1.11 -8.11 2.75
C ASP A 10 -0.14 -9.24 2.40
N GLU A 11 0.81 -9.51 3.28
CA GLU A 11 1.86 -10.48 3.01
C GLU A 11 1.34 -11.90 2.84
N TYR A 12 0.30 -12.28 3.56
CA TYR A 12 -0.24 -13.63 3.53
C TYR A 12 -1.09 -13.87 2.28
N THR A 13 -2.06 -13.01 2.04
CA THR A 13 -3.02 -13.16 0.93
C THR A 13 -2.56 -12.53 -0.38
N ARG A 14 -1.57 -11.65 -0.33
CA ARG A 14 -1.12 -10.80 -1.45
C ARG A 14 -2.18 -9.82 -1.93
N GLN A 15 -3.30 -9.69 -1.20
CA GLN A 15 -4.32 -8.71 -1.53
C GLN A 15 -3.77 -7.30 -1.39
N ARG A 16 -4.08 -6.44 -2.36
CA ARG A 16 -3.63 -5.06 -2.32
C ARG A 16 -4.79 -4.09 -2.18
N VAL A 17 -4.50 -2.98 -1.50
CA VAL A 17 -5.34 -1.79 -1.52
C VAL A 17 -4.56 -0.72 -2.28
N LEU A 18 -5.14 -0.22 -3.35
CA LEU A 18 -4.57 0.87 -4.16
C LEU A 18 -5.45 2.11 -4.00
N TRP A 19 -4.80 3.25 -3.84
CA TRP A 19 -5.52 4.50 -3.64
C TRP A 19 -4.82 5.64 -4.38
N ALA A 20 -5.61 6.42 -5.11
CA ALA A 20 -5.11 7.58 -5.86
C ALA A 20 -5.20 8.83 -5.00
N SER A 21 -4.15 9.63 -4.99
CA SER A 21 -4.12 10.91 -4.29
C SER A 21 -3.42 11.97 -5.14
N LYS A 22 -3.76 13.22 -4.90
CA LYS A 22 -3.06 14.36 -5.46
C LYS A 22 -1.89 14.79 -4.56
N GLU A 23 -1.81 14.25 -3.36
CA GLU A 23 -0.80 14.61 -2.38
C GLU A 23 0.15 13.47 -2.05
N HIS A 24 1.41 13.81 -1.87
CA HIS A 24 2.44 12.93 -1.34
C HIS A 24 2.86 13.52 0.02
N SER A 25 2.13 13.20 1.07
CA SER A 25 2.25 13.81 2.39
C SER A 25 1.85 12.86 3.50
N THR A 26 2.21 13.24 4.75
CA THR A 26 1.76 12.47 5.92
C THR A 26 0.24 12.56 6.13
N TYR A 27 -0.40 13.62 5.64
CA TYR A 27 -1.86 13.73 5.69
C TYR A 27 -2.50 12.68 4.78
N ALA A 28 -2.00 12.54 3.56
CA ALA A 28 -2.50 11.56 2.61
C ALA A 28 -2.21 10.14 3.09
N SER A 29 -1.03 9.84 3.60
CA SER A 29 -0.72 8.51 4.12
C SER A 29 -1.60 8.14 5.32
N THR A 30 -1.95 9.10 6.16
CA THR A 30 -2.86 8.89 7.30
C THR A 30 -4.27 8.59 6.81
N GLU A 31 -4.75 9.31 5.80
CA GLU A 31 -6.04 9.03 5.17
C GLU A 31 -6.06 7.63 4.56
N PHE A 32 -4.97 7.25 3.89
CA PHE A 32 -4.83 5.92 3.32
C PHE A 32 -4.85 4.83 4.42
N LEU A 33 -4.23 5.09 5.57
CA LEU A 33 -4.27 4.18 6.72
C LEU A 33 -5.72 3.90 7.16
N GLU A 34 -6.56 4.94 7.23
CA GLU A 34 -7.98 4.77 7.57
C GLU A 34 -8.70 3.89 6.54
N ILE A 35 -8.37 4.07 5.25
CA ILE A 35 -8.94 3.26 4.17
C ILE A 35 -8.54 1.79 4.33
N ILE A 36 -7.27 1.52 4.62
CA ILE A 36 -6.76 0.17 4.85
C ILE A 36 -7.51 -0.52 5.99
N ILE A 37 -7.66 0.18 7.10
CA ILE A 37 -8.29 -0.37 8.30
C ILE A 37 -9.76 -0.74 8.04
N LYS A 38 -10.47 0.08 7.28
CA LYS A 38 -11.86 -0.20 6.90
C LYS A 38 -11.98 -1.33 5.90
N LYS A 39 -10.95 -1.55 5.09
CA LYS A 39 -10.96 -2.57 4.04
C LYS A 39 -10.86 -3.98 4.61
N PHE A 40 -10.01 -4.19 5.60
CA PHE A 40 -9.78 -5.51 6.17
C PHE A 40 -10.74 -5.80 7.32
N LYS A 41 -11.31 -6.99 7.34
CA LYS A 41 -12.27 -7.43 8.37
C LYS A 41 -11.60 -7.99 9.63
N TYR A 42 -10.29 -8.11 9.62
CA TYR A 42 -9.49 -8.55 10.76
C TYR A 42 -8.64 -7.41 11.30
N LYS A 43 -8.20 -7.56 12.54
CA LYS A 43 -7.33 -6.57 13.19
C LYS A 43 -5.96 -6.58 12.52
N ILE A 44 -5.47 -5.40 12.14
CA ILE A 44 -4.13 -5.22 11.64
C ILE A 44 -3.20 -5.01 12.84
N GLU A 45 -2.22 -5.87 13.01
CA GLU A 45 -1.29 -5.79 14.13
C GLU A 45 -0.02 -5.01 13.80
N CYS A 46 0.42 -5.07 12.54
CA CYS A 46 1.68 -4.47 12.12
C CYS A 46 1.59 -3.99 10.68
N ILE A 47 2.14 -2.82 10.43
CA ILE A 47 2.32 -2.29 9.07
C ILE A 47 3.79 -1.93 8.89
N GLN A 48 4.39 -2.41 7.81
CA GLN A 48 5.74 -2.07 7.42
C GLN A 48 5.73 -1.05 6.31
N THR A 49 6.55 0.00 6.45
CA THR A 49 6.72 1.02 5.41
C THR A 49 8.20 1.24 5.12
N ASP A 50 8.48 1.92 4.01
CA ASP A 50 9.80 2.46 3.76
C ASP A 50 10.03 3.72 4.62
N ASN A 51 11.15 4.40 4.42
CA ASN A 51 11.51 5.59 5.18
C ASN A 51 11.07 6.89 4.50
N GLY A 52 10.03 6.83 3.65
CA GLY A 52 9.47 8.01 3.01
C GLY A 52 8.95 9.05 4.01
N PHE A 53 9.06 10.32 3.67
CA PHE A 53 8.65 11.41 4.57
C PHE A 53 7.15 11.40 4.89
N GLU A 54 6.34 10.77 4.05
CA GLU A 54 4.91 10.59 4.29
C GLU A 54 4.63 9.66 5.46
N PHE A 55 5.59 8.81 5.82
CA PHE A 55 5.45 7.84 6.90
C PHE A 55 6.28 8.17 8.13
N THR A 56 7.48 8.73 7.96
CA THR A 56 8.40 8.94 9.07
C THR A 56 9.37 10.10 8.80
N ASN A 57 9.82 10.73 9.87
CA ASN A 57 10.86 11.76 9.81
C ASN A 57 12.25 11.19 10.07
N ARG A 58 12.40 9.87 10.13
CA ARG A 58 13.63 9.18 10.51
C ARG A 58 14.88 9.65 9.77
N LEU A 59 14.75 9.91 8.47
CA LEU A 59 15.88 10.35 7.64
C LEU A 59 16.07 11.87 7.60
N ASN A 60 15.20 12.63 8.27
CA ASN A 60 15.30 14.08 8.35
C ASN A 60 16.03 14.46 9.64
N SER A 61 17.28 14.89 9.54
CA SER A 61 18.11 15.22 10.71
C SER A 61 17.53 16.29 11.63
N ARG A 62 16.74 17.21 11.07
CA ARG A 62 16.11 18.30 11.84
C ARG A 62 14.83 17.85 12.56
N LYS A 63 14.11 16.88 12.01
CA LYS A 63 12.81 16.44 12.50
C LYS A 63 12.80 14.97 12.96
N ALA A 64 13.95 14.32 13.06
CA ALA A 64 14.03 12.90 13.35
C ALA A 64 13.35 12.47 14.65
N LYS A 65 13.23 13.37 15.62
CA LYS A 65 12.55 13.11 16.90
C LYS A 65 11.07 13.44 16.88
N GLU A 66 10.58 14.11 15.82
CA GLU A 66 9.17 14.45 15.70
C GLU A 66 8.42 13.32 15.01
N LYS A 67 7.27 12.95 15.55
CA LYS A 67 6.39 11.96 14.93
C LYS A 67 5.57 12.60 13.83
N THR A 68 5.41 11.91 12.71
CA THR A 68 4.49 12.31 11.67
C THR A 68 3.05 12.04 12.11
N MET A 69 2.09 12.64 11.42
CA MET A 69 0.67 12.35 11.65
C MET A 69 0.38 10.84 11.48
N PHE A 70 1.01 10.22 10.48
CA PHE A 70 0.89 8.79 10.23
C PHE A 70 1.36 7.97 11.45
N GLU A 71 2.54 8.27 11.99
CA GLU A 71 3.09 7.58 13.15
C GLU A 71 2.21 7.73 14.40
N LYS A 72 1.71 8.95 14.62
CA LYS A 72 0.80 9.23 15.75
C LYS A 72 -0.48 8.41 15.65
N ARG A 73 -1.04 8.32 14.43
CA ARG A 73 -2.28 7.58 14.23
C ARG A 73 -2.07 6.07 14.40
N MET A 74 -0.95 5.54 13.92
CA MET A 74 -0.57 4.15 14.15
C MET A 74 -0.51 3.83 15.64
N GLU A 75 0.11 4.71 16.40
CA GLU A 75 0.24 4.57 17.84
C GLU A 75 -1.12 4.60 18.55
N GLU A 76 -2.00 5.55 18.18
CA GLU A 76 -3.36 5.61 18.71
C GLU A 76 -4.16 4.35 18.46
N MET A 77 -3.94 3.69 17.34
CA MET A 77 -4.63 2.47 16.95
C MET A 77 -4.00 1.20 17.51
N GLY A 78 -2.84 1.32 18.17
CA GLY A 78 -2.12 0.17 18.68
C GLY A 78 -1.54 -0.72 17.58
N ILE A 79 -1.25 -0.16 16.42
CA ILE A 79 -0.63 -0.87 15.30
C ILE A 79 0.87 -0.68 15.36
N GLU A 80 1.64 -1.76 15.32
CA GLU A 80 3.09 -1.69 15.28
C GLU A 80 3.54 -1.16 13.92
N HIS A 81 4.42 -0.15 13.93
CA HIS A 81 4.99 0.41 12.72
C HIS A 81 6.44 -0.08 12.56
N LYS A 82 6.67 -0.93 11.57
CA LYS A 82 8.02 -1.40 11.24
C LYS A 82 8.57 -0.59 10.07
N LEU A 83 9.78 -0.09 10.24
CA LEU A 83 10.49 0.61 9.17
C LEU A 83 11.49 -0.34 8.52
N ILE A 84 11.54 -0.32 7.21
CA ILE A 84 12.54 -1.08 6.44
C ILE A 84 13.91 -0.49 6.75
N LYS A 85 14.91 -1.35 6.98
CA LYS A 85 16.29 -0.88 7.13
C LYS A 85 16.76 -0.25 5.83
N PRO A 86 17.39 0.95 5.89
CA PRO A 86 17.93 1.56 4.68
C PRO A 86 18.83 0.60 3.93
N ARG A 87 18.75 0.61 2.60
CA ARG A 87 19.56 -0.23 1.70
C ARG A 87 19.36 -1.75 1.88
N THR A 88 18.16 -2.18 2.31
CA THR A 88 17.83 -3.60 2.42
C THR A 88 16.64 -3.93 1.51
N PRO A 89 16.86 -4.08 0.17
CA PRO A 89 15.77 -4.26 -0.80
C PRO A 89 14.87 -5.47 -0.52
N ARG A 90 15.44 -6.56 0.00
CA ARG A 90 14.69 -7.79 0.28
C ARG A 90 13.51 -7.62 1.24
N HIS A 91 13.55 -6.59 2.10
CA HIS A 91 12.47 -6.33 3.05
C HIS A 91 11.19 -5.82 2.37
N ASN A 92 11.29 -5.37 1.13
CA ASN A 92 10.16 -4.81 0.38
C ASN A 92 9.88 -5.56 -0.94
N GLY A 93 10.38 -6.78 -1.05
CA GLY A 93 10.34 -7.54 -2.30
C GLY A 93 8.95 -7.79 -2.87
N LYS A 94 7.94 -8.05 -2.01
CA LYS A 94 6.57 -8.29 -2.46
C LYS A 94 5.94 -7.03 -3.03
N VAL A 95 6.16 -5.89 -2.36
CA VAL A 95 5.67 -4.58 -2.82
C VAL A 95 6.34 -4.20 -4.14
N GLU A 96 7.65 -4.35 -4.23
CA GLU A 96 8.40 -4.05 -5.46
C GLU A 96 7.96 -4.90 -6.65
N ARG A 97 7.75 -6.19 -6.43
CA ARG A 97 7.22 -7.07 -7.49
C ARG A 97 5.84 -6.65 -7.95
N SER A 98 5.00 -6.23 -7.01
CA SER A 98 3.66 -5.74 -7.37
C SER A 98 3.73 -4.44 -8.16
N HIS A 99 4.65 -3.53 -7.82
CA HIS A 99 4.88 -2.29 -8.58
C HIS A 99 5.40 -2.56 -9.98
N ARG A 100 6.22 -3.60 -10.15
CA ARG A 100 6.68 -4.00 -11.49
C ARG A 100 5.50 -4.40 -12.37
N LYS A 101 4.55 -5.15 -11.82
CA LYS A 101 3.31 -5.48 -12.54
C LYS A 101 2.49 -4.25 -12.87
N ASP A 102 2.47 -3.26 -11.96
CA ASP A 102 1.80 -1.99 -12.22
C ASP A 102 2.42 -1.28 -13.44
N GLN A 103 3.76 -1.22 -13.50
CA GLN A 103 4.44 -0.60 -14.62
C GLN A 103 4.20 -1.34 -15.92
N GLU A 104 4.32 -2.65 -15.92
CA GLU A 104 4.20 -3.48 -17.12
C GLU A 104 2.77 -3.57 -17.65
N ARG A 105 1.77 -3.65 -16.78
CA ARG A 105 0.38 -3.96 -17.15
C ARG A 105 -0.59 -2.80 -17.03
N PHE A 106 -0.25 -1.80 -16.22
CA PHE A 106 -1.14 -0.67 -15.97
C PHE A 106 -0.61 0.65 -16.52
N TYR A 107 0.60 1.04 -16.14
CA TYR A 107 1.14 2.34 -16.55
C TYR A 107 1.70 2.39 -17.96
N TYR A 108 2.22 1.29 -18.46
CA TYR A 108 2.84 1.24 -19.77
C TYR A 108 1.87 1.67 -20.89
N LYS A 109 2.27 2.68 -21.67
CA LYS A 109 1.47 3.26 -22.76
C LYS A 109 0.10 3.81 -22.35
N ARG A 110 -0.15 4.02 -21.07
CA ARG A 110 -1.42 4.55 -20.61
C ARG A 110 -1.31 6.04 -20.29
N ILE A 111 -2.30 6.81 -20.74
CA ILE A 111 -2.37 8.25 -20.49
C ILE A 111 -3.61 8.49 -19.65
N PHE A 112 -3.49 9.35 -18.64
CA PHE A 112 -4.61 9.75 -17.79
C PHE A 112 -4.97 11.20 -18.12
N VAL A 113 -6.21 11.43 -18.49
CA VAL A 113 -6.67 12.75 -18.93
C VAL A 113 -7.10 13.65 -17.77
N SER A 114 -7.34 13.06 -16.59
CA SER A 114 -7.73 13.78 -15.38
C SER A 114 -7.46 12.92 -14.15
N PHE A 115 -7.58 13.52 -12.97
CA PHE A 115 -7.48 12.76 -11.71
C PHE A 115 -8.61 11.73 -11.59
N GLU A 116 -9.82 12.09 -11.97
CA GLU A 116 -10.97 11.18 -11.94
C GLU A 116 -10.75 9.99 -12.88
N ASP A 117 -10.18 10.23 -14.05
CA ASP A 117 -9.82 9.18 -15.00
C ASP A 117 -8.77 8.23 -14.37
N PHE A 118 -7.75 8.77 -13.73
CA PHE A 118 -6.74 7.98 -13.03
C PHE A 118 -7.36 7.13 -11.93
N LYS A 119 -8.20 7.71 -11.08
CA LYS A 119 -8.90 7.00 -10.00
C LYS A 119 -9.72 5.83 -10.53
N GLU A 120 -10.49 6.06 -11.58
CA GLU A 120 -11.36 5.04 -12.17
C GLU A 120 -10.54 3.89 -12.76
N LYS A 121 -9.51 4.20 -13.52
CA LYS A 121 -8.62 3.19 -14.10
C LYS A 121 -7.85 2.42 -13.03
N LEU A 122 -7.40 3.11 -11.99
CA LEU A 122 -6.70 2.46 -10.87
C LEU A 122 -7.64 1.51 -10.11
N ARG A 123 -8.89 1.88 -9.94
CA ARG A 123 -9.90 1.04 -9.31
C ARG A 123 -10.12 -0.26 -10.10
N HIS A 124 -10.23 -0.16 -11.42
CA HIS A 124 -10.35 -1.33 -12.29
C HIS A 124 -9.11 -2.22 -12.22
N TRP A 125 -7.93 -1.61 -12.26
CA TRP A 125 -6.67 -2.34 -12.15
C TRP A 125 -6.54 -3.07 -10.80
N SER A 126 -6.93 -2.41 -9.71
CA SER A 126 -6.93 -3.01 -8.38
C SER A 126 -7.78 -4.28 -8.35
N ARG A 127 -8.96 -4.21 -8.93
CA ARG A 127 -9.89 -5.34 -9.02
C ARG A 127 -9.28 -6.49 -9.85
N GLU A 128 -8.70 -6.14 -10.98
CA GLU A 128 -8.04 -7.11 -11.87
C GLU A 128 -6.86 -7.80 -11.16
N TYR A 129 -6.01 -7.03 -10.49
CA TYR A 129 -4.88 -7.59 -9.74
C TYR A 129 -5.35 -8.54 -8.65
N ASN A 130 -6.33 -8.15 -7.84
CA ASN A 130 -6.80 -8.97 -6.73
C ASN A 130 -7.58 -10.22 -7.16
N ASN A 131 -7.95 -10.31 -8.42
CA ASN A 131 -8.61 -11.48 -9.00
C ASN A 131 -7.69 -12.33 -9.89
N PHE A 132 -6.41 -11.98 -9.95
CA PHE A 132 -5.45 -12.68 -10.81
C PHE A 132 -4.84 -13.88 -10.07
N PRO A 133 -4.90 -15.11 -10.65
CA PRO A 133 -4.28 -16.29 -10.05
C PRO A 133 -2.77 -16.15 -9.96
N MET A 134 -2.19 -16.50 -8.82
CA MET A 134 -0.76 -16.37 -8.57
C MET A 134 -0.14 -17.70 -8.13
N LYS A 135 1.00 -18.03 -8.73
CA LYS A 135 1.72 -19.26 -8.41
C LYS A 135 2.05 -19.40 -6.91
N PRO A 136 2.57 -18.36 -6.22
CA PRO A 136 2.86 -18.46 -4.78
C PRO A 136 1.63 -18.71 -3.90
N LEU A 137 0.44 -18.47 -4.41
CA LEU A 137 -0.83 -18.71 -3.70
C LEU A 137 -1.50 -20.03 -4.14
N GLY A 138 -0.74 -20.94 -4.75
CA GLY A 138 -1.30 -22.20 -5.28
C GLY A 138 -2.28 -21.94 -6.42
N TRP A 139 -2.00 -20.93 -7.25
CA TRP A 139 -2.83 -20.49 -8.38
C TRP A 139 -4.19 -19.93 -7.97
N LYS A 140 -4.34 -19.54 -6.70
CA LYS A 140 -5.49 -18.77 -6.24
C LYS A 140 -5.22 -17.28 -6.43
N SER A 141 -6.28 -16.51 -6.56
CA SER A 141 -6.15 -15.05 -6.56
C SER A 141 -6.00 -14.52 -5.14
N PRO A 142 -5.49 -13.29 -4.96
CA PRO A 142 -5.49 -12.67 -3.64
C PRO A 142 -6.87 -12.63 -2.97
N ASN A 143 -7.94 -12.35 -3.73
CA ASN A 143 -9.29 -12.36 -3.17
C ASN A 143 -9.72 -13.73 -2.70
N GLU A 144 -9.43 -14.79 -3.48
CA GLU A 144 -9.74 -16.16 -3.06
C GLU A 144 -8.99 -16.55 -1.79
N LYS A 145 -7.72 -16.16 -1.70
CA LYS A 145 -6.90 -16.44 -0.53
C LYS A 145 -7.40 -15.67 0.70
N TYR A 146 -7.84 -14.43 0.51
CA TYR A 146 -8.41 -13.62 1.56
C TYR A 146 -9.71 -14.24 2.12
N GLU A 147 -10.60 -14.68 1.25
CA GLU A 147 -11.85 -15.35 1.64
C GLU A 147 -11.58 -16.65 2.39
N GLU A 148 -10.63 -17.44 1.91
CA GLU A 148 -10.19 -18.68 2.55
C GLU A 148 -9.68 -18.41 3.97
N PHE A 149 -8.86 -17.38 4.15
CA PHE A 149 -8.36 -16.97 5.45
C PHE A 149 -9.48 -16.55 6.40
N GLN A 150 -10.47 -15.83 5.88
CA GLN A 150 -11.63 -15.39 6.69
C GLN A 150 -12.53 -16.54 7.14
N ALA A 151 -12.53 -17.65 6.42
CA ALA A 151 -13.33 -18.82 6.76
C ALA A 151 -12.73 -19.66 7.90
N LEU A 152 -11.47 -19.38 8.26
CA LEU A 152 -10.81 -20.03 9.38
C LEU A 152 -11.28 -19.41 10.70
#